data_6989ebdc67967a0f1d618f93f5a9b54c
#
_entry.id   6989ebdc67967a0f1d618f93f5a9b54c
#
_cell.length_a   1.000
_cell.length_b   1.000
_cell.length_c   1.000
_cell.angle_alpha   90.00
_cell.angle_beta   90.00
_cell.angle_gamma   90.00
#
_symmetry.space_group_name_H-M   'P 1'
#
loop_
_entity.id
_entity.type
_entity.pdbx_description
1 polymer ?
#
loop_
_entity_poly.entity_id
_entity_poly.type
_entity_poly.pdbx_seq_one_letter_code
_entity_poly.pdbx_strand_id
1 'polypeptide(L)'
;MSRIDTDYLIVGSGAAGLAFADTLLDETDARITIVDRHAKPGGHWNDAYPFVALHQPSAFYGVNSMELGTGRKDAAGANAGLYELASGPEINGYFERVMKQRLLPSGRVDYFPMCDWQGEGRFVSILSGAATEVTVRRRLVDATYLSPSVPATHTPRFSVAPGARVVPPGALPQLWHFAGGRERPPHFAILGAGKTAMDVAVWLLDNGVPPEAVSWVVPRDSWLLNRLQTQPGDEFFEHTIGGQADQMAACAQAISVEDLYARLEACGTLLRIDPSRTPTMFHLATISIGEVETLRRIGGVIRKGHVRAVDADGLDMEQGRVPLPPGTLCIDCTASAVEKRPIQPIFQGNRVVLQMTRLPLPTFSAALIAYVEAHYPDDATKNGLCASVPFPWTLADYPRSLIVNMRNQFHWSQDKALRTWIRESRLDGFGKLIAAIDPQDAARQAILARLRTQAAAAMANLPKLVAGPGA
;
A
#
# COMPACT_ATOMS: atom_id res chain seq x y z
N MET A 1 24.95 -3.37 30.61
CA MET A 1 23.73 -3.67 29.85
C MET A 1 22.65 -2.76 30.40
N SER A 2 22.02 -1.95 29.56
CA SER A 2 20.87 -1.12 29.99
C SER A 2 19.61 -1.98 30.05
N ARG A 3 18.66 -1.60 30.91
CA ARG A 3 17.37 -2.29 31.05
C ARG A 3 16.23 -1.27 30.99
N ILE A 4 15.16 -1.63 30.29
CA ILE A 4 13.98 -0.79 30.08
C ILE A 4 12.74 -1.61 30.48
N ASP A 5 11.82 -0.97 31.18
CA ASP A 5 10.49 -1.52 31.45
C ASP A 5 9.45 -0.71 30.69
N THR A 6 8.61 -1.38 29.90
CA THR A 6 7.58 -0.78 29.06
C THR A 6 6.31 -1.61 29.08
N ASP A 7 5.16 -0.97 28.79
CA ASP A 7 3.90 -1.70 28.63
C ASP A 7 3.84 -2.36 27.24
N TYR A 8 4.20 -1.60 26.22
CA TYR A 8 4.24 -2.08 24.84
C TYR A 8 5.61 -1.83 24.21
N LEU A 9 6.15 -2.85 23.57
CA LEU A 9 7.32 -2.75 22.73
C LEU A 9 6.88 -2.88 21.26
N ILE A 10 7.07 -1.82 20.48
CA ILE A 10 6.76 -1.81 19.05
C ILE A 10 8.06 -1.98 18.25
N VAL A 11 8.12 -3.03 17.44
CA VAL A 11 9.23 -3.29 16.53
C VAL A 11 8.85 -2.76 15.14
N GLY A 12 9.52 -1.69 14.73
CA GLY A 12 9.28 -0.97 13.48
C GLY A 12 8.55 0.36 13.66
N SER A 13 9.21 1.46 13.28
CA SER A 13 8.66 2.83 13.25
C SER A 13 8.17 3.24 11.85
N GLY A 14 7.72 2.27 11.05
CA GLY A 14 7.02 2.51 9.81
C GLY A 14 5.59 3.00 10.02
N ALA A 15 4.87 3.25 8.93
CA ALA A 15 3.51 3.80 8.97
C ALA A 15 2.55 3.02 9.88
N ALA A 16 2.59 1.68 9.85
CA ALA A 16 1.72 0.85 10.70
C ALA A 16 2.10 0.95 12.18
N GLY A 17 3.40 0.88 12.52
CA GLY A 17 3.87 1.01 13.90
C GLY A 17 3.54 2.36 14.52
N LEU A 18 3.70 3.44 13.75
CA LEU A 18 3.37 4.80 14.20
C LEU A 18 1.86 5.03 14.32
N ALA A 19 1.04 4.50 13.39
CA ALA A 19 -0.41 4.60 13.48
C ALA A 19 -0.96 3.82 14.69
N PHE A 20 -0.38 2.66 14.99
CA PHE A 20 -0.69 1.90 16.21
C PHE A 20 -0.29 2.68 17.48
N ALA A 21 0.94 3.20 17.53
CA ALA A 21 1.45 3.94 18.69
C ALA A 21 0.62 5.19 18.97
N ASP A 22 0.27 5.97 17.94
CA ASP A 22 -0.53 7.18 18.03
C ASP A 22 -1.91 6.91 18.64
N THR A 23 -2.63 5.92 18.11
CA THR A 23 -3.96 5.55 18.62
C THR A 23 -3.86 4.97 20.03
N LEU A 24 -2.89 4.10 20.33
CA LEU A 24 -2.72 3.55 21.65
C LEU A 24 -2.42 4.63 22.70
N LEU A 25 -1.70 5.70 22.30
CA LEU A 25 -1.38 6.84 23.15
C LEU A 25 -2.63 7.67 23.50
N ASP A 26 -3.61 7.76 22.60
CA ASP A 26 -4.89 8.41 22.86
C ASP A 26 -5.84 7.57 23.72
N GLU A 27 -5.83 6.26 23.50
CA GLU A 27 -6.81 5.35 24.10
C GLU A 27 -6.34 4.76 25.46
N THR A 28 -5.08 4.98 25.87
CA THR A 28 -4.50 4.42 27.10
C THR A 28 -3.47 5.34 27.73
N ASP A 29 -3.12 5.05 29.02
CA ASP A 29 -1.99 5.68 29.73
C ASP A 29 -0.68 4.88 29.60
N ALA A 30 -0.61 3.93 28.70
CA ALA A 30 0.50 3.01 28.57
C ALA A 30 1.84 3.68 28.19
N ARG A 31 2.94 3.12 28.68
CA ARG A 31 4.30 3.44 28.22
C ARG A 31 4.64 2.58 27.01
N ILE A 32 5.22 3.22 26.00
CA ILE A 32 5.52 2.61 24.71
C ILE A 32 7.01 2.76 24.43
N THR A 33 7.67 1.68 24.06
CA THR A 33 9.02 1.69 23.51
C THR A 33 8.96 1.33 22.04
N ILE A 34 9.57 2.13 21.16
CA ILE A 34 9.64 1.88 19.72
C ILE A 34 11.10 1.63 19.34
N VAL A 35 11.36 0.52 18.66
CA VAL A 35 12.69 0.13 18.16
C VAL A 35 12.66 0.04 16.64
N ASP A 36 13.62 0.67 15.95
CA ASP A 36 13.74 0.59 14.50
C ASP A 36 15.20 0.57 14.06
N ARG A 37 15.50 -0.18 12.99
CA ARG A 37 16.83 -0.26 12.39
C ARG A 37 17.21 0.98 11.57
N HIS A 38 16.24 1.76 11.11
CA HIS A 38 16.49 3.02 10.40
C HIS A 38 16.87 4.13 11.36
N ALA A 39 17.58 5.12 10.84
CA ALA A 39 17.97 6.31 11.61
C ALA A 39 16.78 7.26 11.88
N LYS A 40 15.70 7.13 11.08
CA LYS A 40 14.52 7.99 11.12
C LYS A 40 13.25 7.14 11.05
N PRO A 41 12.13 7.64 11.62
CA PRO A 41 10.83 7.01 11.44
C PRO A 41 10.40 7.08 9.97
N GLY A 42 9.52 6.16 9.55
CA GLY A 42 9.03 6.08 8.17
C GLY A 42 9.17 4.69 7.54
N GLY A 43 9.94 3.78 8.18
CA GLY A 43 10.11 2.41 7.65
C GLY A 43 10.68 2.42 6.23
N HIS A 44 10.08 1.66 5.31
CA HIS A 44 10.53 1.53 3.92
C HIS A 44 10.56 2.83 3.10
N TRP A 45 9.89 3.90 3.54
CA TRP A 45 9.97 5.20 2.89
C TRP A 45 11.36 5.80 2.96
N ASN A 46 12.18 5.41 3.96
CA ASN A 46 13.58 5.83 4.06
C ASN A 46 14.44 5.29 2.91
N ASP A 47 14.05 4.16 2.32
CA ASP A 47 14.77 3.45 1.26
C ASP A 47 14.07 3.59 -0.11
N ALA A 48 12.96 4.30 -0.18
CA ALA A 48 12.20 4.49 -1.41
C ALA A 48 12.91 5.42 -2.40
N TYR A 49 12.60 5.29 -3.69
CA TYR A 49 13.16 6.17 -4.72
C TYR A 49 12.61 7.60 -4.59
N PRO A 50 13.39 8.66 -4.93
CA PRO A 50 13.06 10.04 -4.59
C PRO A 50 11.76 10.59 -5.20
N PHE A 51 11.32 10.04 -6.35
CA PHE A 51 10.10 10.45 -7.04
C PHE A 51 8.88 9.57 -6.75
N VAL A 52 8.99 8.69 -5.74
CA VAL A 52 7.82 7.91 -5.30
C VAL A 52 6.77 8.83 -4.66
N ALA A 53 5.52 8.54 -4.92
CA ALA A 53 4.39 9.17 -4.25
C ALA A 53 3.42 8.09 -3.72
N LEU A 54 2.52 8.48 -2.82
CA LEU A 54 1.41 7.64 -2.42
C LEU A 54 0.58 7.20 -3.63
N HIS A 55 -0.04 6.04 -3.54
CA HIS A 55 -0.97 5.57 -4.57
C HIS A 55 -2.41 6.05 -4.32
N GLN A 56 -2.73 6.38 -3.08
CA GLN A 56 -4.01 6.89 -2.60
C GLN A 56 -3.84 8.34 -2.10
N PRO A 57 -4.90 9.12 -2.01
CA PRO A 57 -4.84 10.48 -1.47
C PRO A 57 -4.18 10.54 -0.10
N SER A 58 -3.36 11.58 0.11
CA SER A 58 -2.60 11.80 1.34
C SER A 58 -3.48 11.79 2.59
N ALA A 59 -4.72 12.30 2.48
CA ALA A 59 -5.69 12.37 3.56
C ALA A 59 -5.99 11.01 4.22
N PHE A 60 -5.83 9.88 3.51
CA PHE A 60 -6.12 8.53 4.02
C PHE A 60 -4.89 7.83 4.60
N TYR A 61 -3.76 8.52 4.71
CA TYR A 61 -2.52 7.92 5.16
C TYR A 61 -1.94 8.61 6.40
N GLY A 62 -1.07 7.92 7.13
CA GLY A 62 -0.37 8.43 8.30
C GLY A 62 -0.99 7.97 9.63
N VAL A 63 -1.00 8.85 10.65
CA VAL A 63 -1.56 8.58 11.98
C VAL A 63 -2.91 9.27 12.17
N ASN A 64 -3.71 8.85 13.15
CA ASN A 64 -5.07 9.34 13.32
C ASN A 64 -5.13 10.80 13.84
N SER A 65 -4.17 11.19 14.68
CA SER A 65 -4.13 12.51 15.34
C SER A 65 -3.56 13.64 14.48
N MET A 66 -2.87 13.33 13.37
CA MET A 66 -2.19 14.32 12.54
C MET A 66 -2.41 14.07 11.06
N GLU A 67 -2.78 15.08 10.30
CA GLU A 67 -3.01 14.95 8.85
C GLU A 67 -1.70 14.96 8.06
N LEU A 68 -1.69 14.17 6.96
CA LEU A 68 -0.68 14.23 5.91
C LEU A 68 -1.26 14.96 4.71
N GLY A 69 -0.46 15.86 4.13
CA GLY A 69 -0.86 16.66 2.99
C GLY A 69 -1.48 17.99 3.36
N THR A 70 -2.01 18.70 2.38
CA THR A 70 -2.57 20.05 2.49
C THR A 70 -4.05 20.11 2.12
N GLY A 71 -4.65 18.99 1.68
CA GLY A 71 -6.03 18.91 1.23
C GLY A 71 -6.26 19.59 -0.13
N ARG A 72 -5.21 19.78 -0.94
CA ARG A 72 -5.30 20.39 -2.27
C ARG A 72 -5.48 19.34 -3.35
N LYS A 73 -5.99 19.79 -4.50
CA LYS A 73 -6.03 19.00 -5.73
C LYS A 73 -4.87 19.37 -6.63
N ASP A 74 -4.35 18.37 -7.35
CA ASP A 74 -3.34 18.62 -8.37
C ASP A 74 -3.93 19.48 -9.51
N ALA A 75 -3.23 20.56 -9.83
CA ALA A 75 -3.68 21.49 -10.86
C ALA A 75 -3.29 21.04 -12.29
N ALA A 76 -2.31 20.14 -12.42
CA ALA A 76 -1.77 19.69 -13.69
C ALA A 76 -1.22 18.26 -13.59
N GLY A 77 -0.80 17.69 -14.73
CA GLY A 77 -0.23 16.35 -14.83
C GLY A 77 -1.28 15.24 -14.83
N ALA A 78 -0.82 14.02 -14.68
CA ALA A 78 -1.65 12.81 -14.78
C ALA A 78 -2.71 12.67 -13.67
N ASN A 79 -2.61 13.46 -12.60
CA ASN A 79 -3.56 13.49 -11.48
C ASN A 79 -4.38 14.79 -11.41
N ALA A 80 -4.36 15.63 -12.46
CA ALA A 80 -5.09 16.90 -12.46
C ALA A 80 -6.55 16.72 -12.02
N GLY A 81 -7.00 17.57 -11.08
CA GLY A 81 -8.33 17.52 -10.49
C GLY A 81 -8.56 16.51 -9.37
N LEU A 82 -7.62 15.58 -9.12
CA LEU A 82 -7.65 14.64 -7.99
C LEU A 82 -6.87 15.21 -6.79
N TYR A 83 -7.21 14.75 -5.60
CA TYR A 83 -6.48 15.12 -4.40
C TYR A 83 -5.03 14.63 -4.41
N GLU A 84 -4.15 15.46 -3.85
CA GLU A 84 -2.70 15.30 -3.82
C GLU A 84 -2.23 13.96 -3.29
N LEU A 85 -1.12 13.50 -3.85
CA LEU A 85 -0.39 12.31 -3.41
C LEU A 85 0.93 12.77 -2.80
N ALA A 86 1.09 12.59 -1.48
CA ALA A 86 2.33 12.95 -0.82
C ALA A 86 3.52 12.17 -1.40
N SER A 87 4.59 12.90 -1.70
CA SER A 87 5.87 12.33 -2.13
C SER A 87 6.59 11.63 -0.99
N GLY A 88 7.56 10.77 -1.30
CA GLY A 88 8.40 10.10 -0.32
C GLY A 88 9.05 11.06 0.69
N PRO A 89 9.68 12.18 0.26
CA PRO A 89 10.21 13.21 1.16
C PRO A 89 9.16 13.83 2.09
N GLU A 90 7.95 14.13 1.59
CA GLU A 90 6.85 14.67 2.42
C GLU A 90 6.39 13.65 3.47
N ILE A 91 6.31 12.38 3.11
CA ILE A 91 5.95 11.29 4.03
C ILE A 91 7.01 11.13 5.13
N ASN A 92 8.30 11.14 4.77
CA ASN A 92 9.38 11.06 5.74
C ASN A 92 9.38 12.27 6.69
N GLY A 93 9.25 13.49 6.15
CA GLY A 93 9.10 14.70 6.96
C GLY A 93 7.88 14.68 7.87
N TYR A 94 6.78 14.12 7.40
CA TYR A 94 5.57 13.93 8.19
C TYR A 94 5.80 12.97 9.37
N PHE A 95 6.40 11.80 9.16
CA PHE A 95 6.67 10.86 10.25
C PHE A 95 7.69 11.39 11.25
N GLU A 96 8.66 12.20 10.81
CA GLU A 96 9.54 12.93 11.73
C GLU A 96 8.74 13.92 12.61
N ARG A 97 7.78 14.66 12.04
CA ARG A 97 6.89 15.53 12.81
C ARG A 97 6.03 14.75 13.80
N VAL A 98 5.41 13.65 13.37
CA VAL A 98 4.64 12.76 14.25
C VAL A 98 5.49 12.33 15.44
N MET A 99 6.72 11.86 15.22
CA MET A 99 7.61 11.44 16.29
C MET A 99 7.95 12.61 17.23
N LYS A 100 8.41 13.74 16.67
CA LYS A 100 8.95 14.88 17.45
C LYS A 100 7.90 15.76 18.08
N GLN A 101 6.70 15.89 17.50
CA GLN A 101 5.67 16.83 17.96
C GLN A 101 4.51 16.16 18.69
N ARG A 102 4.34 14.85 18.50
CA ARG A 102 3.23 14.10 19.08
C ARG A 102 3.69 12.99 20.02
N LEU A 103 4.51 12.06 19.58
CA LEU A 103 4.83 10.86 20.35
C LEU A 103 5.81 11.17 21.49
N LEU A 104 7.01 11.68 21.20
CA LEU A 104 8.01 11.98 22.22
C LEU A 104 7.56 13.03 23.28
N PRO A 105 6.89 14.13 22.89
CA PRO A 105 6.43 15.11 23.89
C PRO A 105 5.38 14.61 24.87
N SER A 106 4.76 13.46 24.59
CA SER A 106 3.83 12.82 25.55
C SER A 106 4.50 12.38 26.84
N GLY A 107 5.84 12.23 26.87
CA GLY A 107 6.60 11.68 27.98
C GLY A 107 6.34 10.17 28.24
N ARG A 108 5.57 9.51 27.37
CA ARG A 108 5.20 8.09 27.48
C ARG A 108 5.80 7.22 26.37
N VAL A 109 6.50 7.82 25.41
CA VAL A 109 7.12 7.12 24.28
C VAL A 109 8.63 7.28 24.33
N ASP A 110 9.34 6.15 24.34
CA ASP A 110 10.78 6.09 24.16
C ASP A 110 11.07 5.54 22.75
N TYR A 111 11.96 6.20 21.99
CA TYR A 111 12.31 5.81 20.63
C TYR A 111 13.79 5.47 20.49
N PHE A 112 14.08 4.29 19.96
CA PHE A 112 15.43 3.74 19.73
C PHE A 112 15.65 3.50 18.23
N PRO A 113 16.09 4.53 17.48
CA PRO A 113 16.53 4.37 16.09
C PRO A 113 17.87 3.67 16.02
N MET A 114 18.26 3.17 14.85
CA MET A 114 19.50 2.43 14.61
C MET A 114 19.69 1.27 15.59
N CYS A 115 18.60 0.61 15.93
CA CYS A 115 18.58 -0.55 16.81
C CYS A 115 17.89 -1.74 16.16
N ASP A 116 18.52 -2.90 16.23
CA ASP A 116 18.00 -4.14 15.67
C ASP A 116 17.41 -5.03 16.77
N TRP A 117 16.14 -5.43 16.56
CA TRP A 117 15.44 -6.33 17.46
C TRP A 117 15.93 -7.77 17.27
N GLN A 118 16.46 -8.38 18.36
CA GLN A 118 17.05 -9.71 18.34
C GLN A 118 16.10 -10.82 18.83
N GLY A 119 14.88 -10.47 19.23
CA GLY A 119 13.99 -11.38 19.94
C GLY A 119 14.28 -11.41 21.45
N GLU A 120 13.52 -12.24 22.17
CA GLU A 120 13.73 -12.58 23.61
C GLU A 120 13.92 -11.36 24.54
N GLY A 121 13.19 -10.26 24.28
CA GLY A 121 13.28 -9.06 25.12
C GLY A 121 14.58 -8.27 24.94
N ARG A 122 15.26 -8.35 23.78
CA ARG A 122 16.54 -7.70 23.57
C ARG A 122 16.63 -6.99 22.22
N PHE A 123 17.21 -5.79 22.21
CA PHE A 123 17.66 -5.13 20.99
C PHE A 123 19.11 -4.63 21.10
N VAL A 124 19.75 -4.43 19.96
CA VAL A 124 21.16 -4.05 19.87
C VAL A 124 21.33 -2.81 18.99
N SER A 125 22.07 -1.83 19.48
CA SER A 125 22.46 -0.66 18.67
C SER A 125 23.35 -1.10 17.51
N ILE A 126 22.94 -0.78 16.29
CA ILE A 126 23.70 -1.06 15.06
C ILE A 126 25.01 -0.25 15.05
N LEU A 127 25.03 0.94 15.68
CA LEU A 127 26.18 1.82 15.70
C LEU A 127 27.25 1.39 16.70
N SER A 128 26.87 0.89 17.88
CA SER A 128 27.81 0.62 18.98
C SER A 128 27.89 -0.84 19.40
N GLY A 129 26.99 -1.69 18.94
CA GLY A 129 26.85 -3.07 19.45
C GLY A 129 26.30 -3.16 20.87
N ALA A 130 25.97 -2.03 21.50
CA ALA A 130 25.43 -2.02 22.86
C ALA A 130 24.05 -2.69 22.90
N ALA A 131 23.89 -3.64 23.83
CA ALA A 131 22.65 -4.35 24.01
C ALA A 131 21.80 -3.71 25.12
N THR A 132 20.50 -3.70 24.91
CA THR A 132 19.47 -3.29 25.87
C THR A 132 18.47 -4.41 26.07
N GLU A 133 18.20 -4.75 27.31
CA GLU A 133 17.14 -5.68 27.70
C GLU A 133 15.83 -4.91 27.92
N VAL A 134 14.70 -5.48 27.45
CA VAL A 134 13.39 -4.88 27.60
C VAL A 134 12.44 -5.85 28.29
N THR A 135 11.88 -5.42 29.41
CA THR A 135 10.76 -6.12 30.06
C THR A 135 9.46 -5.55 29.51
N VAL A 136 8.72 -6.35 28.76
CA VAL A 136 7.43 -5.98 28.19
C VAL A 136 6.31 -6.46 29.12
N ARG A 137 5.54 -5.55 29.71
CA ARG A 137 4.49 -5.85 30.68
C ARG A 137 3.18 -6.32 30.06
N ARG A 138 2.84 -5.79 28.88
CA ARG A 138 1.60 -6.12 28.18
C ARG A 138 1.87 -6.88 26.89
N ARG A 139 2.32 -6.17 25.82
CA ARG A 139 2.49 -6.82 24.50
C ARG A 139 3.71 -6.36 23.73
N LEU A 140 4.30 -7.30 23.02
CA LEU A 140 5.20 -7.04 21.89
C LEU A 140 4.35 -6.82 20.63
N VAL A 141 4.55 -5.71 19.95
CA VAL A 141 3.86 -5.35 18.70
C VAL A 141 4.82 -5.48 17.52
N ASP A 142 4.56 -6.44 16.66
CA ASP A 142 5.31 -6.64 15.42
C ASP A 142 4.69 -5.77 14.30
N ALA A 143 5.31 -4.63 14.02
CA ALA A 143 4.96 -3.74 12.94
C ALA A 143 5.79 -4.00 11.66
N THR A 144 6.56 -5.09 11.62
CA THR A 144 7.42 -5.45 10.48
C THR A 144 6.82 -6.57 9.62
N TYR A 145 5.67 -7.11 9.99
CA TYR A 145 5.10 -8.28 9.33
C TYR A 145 4.84 -8.08 7.83
N LEU A 146 4.41 -6.91 7.39
CA LEU A 146 4.18 -6.61 5.97
C LEU A 146 5.50 -6.45 5.20
N SER A 147 6.60 -6.06 5.86
CA SER A 147 7.98 -5.97 5.36
C SER A 147 8.11 -5.74 3.84
N PRO A 148 7.70 -4.60 3.32
CA PRO A 148 7.79 -4.33 1.90
C PRO A 148 9.25 -4.27 1.46
N SER A 149 9.59 -4.97 0.38
CA SER A 149 10.88 -4.85 -0.30
C SER A 149 10.82 -3.68 -1.28
N VAL A 150 11.81 -2.81 -1.23
CA VAL A 150 11.95 -1.69 -2.16
C VAL A 150 13.14 -1.89 -3.10
N PRO A 151 13.17 -1.26 -4.29
CA PRO A 151 14.23 -1.49 -5.27
C PRO A 151 15.66 -1.23 -4.74
N ALA A 152 15.82 -0.31 -3.78
CA ALA A 152 17.14 0.01 -3.21
C ALA A 152 17.72 -1.10 -2.31
N THR A 153 16.87 -1.93 -1.70
CA THR A 153 17.26 -3.01 -0.77
C THR A 153 17.02 -4.41 -1.34
N HIS A 154 16.48 -4.48 -2.55
CA HIS A 154 16.16 -5.71 -3.26
C HIS A 154 17.39 -6.32 -3.95
N THR A 155 17.45 -7.63 -4.00
CA THR A 155 18.42 -8.37 -4.83
C THR A 155 17.70 -8.87 -6.09
N PRO A 156 18.15 -8.48 -7.30
CA PRO A 156 17.57 -8.95 -8.54
C PRO A 156 17.59 -10.47 -8.66
N ARG A 157 16.54 -11.06 -9.24
CA ARG A 157 16.48 -12.50 -9.51
C ARG A 157 17.06 -12.89 -10.86
N PHE A 158 17.64 -11.96 -11.58
CA PHE A 158 18.31 -12.13 -12.86
C PHE A 158 19.80 -11.84 -12.73
N SER A 159 20.61 -12.43 -13.61
CA SER A 159 22.04 -12.14 -13.69
C SER A 159 22.33 -10.91 -14.54
N VAL A 160 23.42 -10.22 -14.22
CA VAL A 160 23.89 -9.05 -14.97
C VAL A 160 25.29 -9.36 -15.49
N ALA A 161 25.46 -9.37 -16.80
CA ALA A 161 26.74 -9.64 -17.44
C ALA A 161 27.67 -8.41 -17.37
N PRO A 162 29.00 -8.59 -17.44
CA PRO A 162 29.94 -7.48 -17.56
C PRO A 162 29.60 -6.57 -18.75
N GLY A 163 29.63 -5.26 -18.52
CA GLY A 163 29.28 -4.25 -19.54
C GLY A 163 27.80 -3.88 -19.61
N ALA A 164 26.90 -4.67 -19.04
CA ALA A 164 25.49 -4.30 -18.92
C ALA A 164 25.30 -3.17 -17.88
N ARG A 165 24.39 -2.24 -18.18
CA ARG A 165 24.09 -1.10 -17.31
C ARG A 165 22.72 -1.34 -16.66
N VAL A 166 22.72 -1.70 -15.38
CA VAL A 166 21.50 -1.90 -14.60
C VAL A 166 21.53 -1.02 -13.36
N VAL A 167 20.47 -0.28 -13.10
CA VAL A 167 20.36 0.61 -11.93
C VAL A 167 18.98 0.44 -11.26
N PRO A 168 18.87 0.73 -9.93
CA PRO A 168 17.59 0.89 -9.31
C PRO A 168 16.94 2.22 -9.69
N PRO A 169 15.61 2.40 -9.55
CA PRO A 169 14.90 3.66 -9.83
C PRO A 169 15.50 4.87 -9.11
N GLY A 170 15.97 4.70 -7.88
CA GLY A 170 16.58 5.77 -7.09
C GLY A 170 17.83 6.41 -7.69
N ALA A 171 18.50 5.73 -8.63
CA ALA A 171 19.66 6.28 -9.33
C ALA A 171 19.31 7.23 -10.47
N LEU A 172 18.06 7.22 -10.98
CA LEU A 172 17.66 8.00 -12.15
C LEU A 172 17.84 9.51 -11.99
N PRO A 173 17.41 10.18 -10.90
CA PRO A 173 17.60 11.62 -10.75
C PRO A 173 19.05 12.04 -10.81
N GLN A 174 19.97 11.23 -10.25
CA GLN A 174 21.40 11.52 -10.26
C GLN A 174 21.98 11.52 -11.69
N LEU A 175 21.48 10.64 -12.56
CA LEU A 175 21.88 10.58 -13.97
C LEU A 175 21.44 11.83 -14.74
N TRP A 176 20.38 12.51 -14.30
CA TRP A 176 19.81 13.69 -14.93
C TRP A 176 20.50 14.99 -14.50
N HIS A 177 20.76 15.12 -13.21
CA HIS A 177 21.18 16.39 -12.62
C HIS A 177 22.70 16.50 -12.39
N PHE A 178 23.38 15.36 -12.24
CA PHE A 178 24.83 15.32 -11.97
C PHE A 178 25.67 14.86 -13.16
N ALA A 179 25.09 14.89 -14.33
CA ALA A 179 25.74 14.39 -15.54
C ALA A 179 26.89 15.26 -16.03
N GLY A 180 27.58 16.08 -15.23
CA GLY A 180 28.85 16.79 -15.54
C GLY A 180 29.41 16.54 -16.93
N GLY A 181 28.64 16.73 -18.01
CA GLY A 181 28.95 16.40 -19.39
C GLY A 181 28.71 14.92 -19.82
N ARG A 182 28.10 14.07 -18.99
CA ARG A 182 27.67 12.73 -19.45
C ARG A 182 26.40 12.84 -20.26
N GLU A 183 26.43 12.29 -21.46
CA GLU A 183 25.23 12.19 -22.31
C GLU A 183 24.16 11.32 -21.63
N ARG A 184 22.91 11.76 -21.78
CA ARG A 184 21.73 10.99 -21.37
C ARG A 184 21.73 9.63 -22.09
N PRO A 185 21.37 8.52 -21.40
CA PRO A 185 21.20 7.24 -22.10
C PRO A 185 20.28 7.39 -23.31
N PRO A 186 20.66 6.85 -24.48
CA PRO A 186 19.84 6.97 -25.68
C PRO A 186 18.55 6.15 -25.60
N HIS A 187 18.54 5.12 -24.75
CA HIS A 187 17.40 4.23 -24.56
C HIS A 187 17.32 3.71 -23.13
N PHE A 188 16.10 3.42 -22.68
CA PHE A 188 15.81 2.91 -21.34
C PHE A 188 15.02 1.60 -21.44
N ALA A 189 15.36 0.61 -20.62
CA ALA A 189 14.61 -0.64 -20.49
C ALA A 189 14.10 -0.76 -19.05
N ILE A 190 12.80 -0.68 -18.86
CA ILE A 190 12.14 -0.83 -17.55
C ILE A 190 11.87 -2.32 -17.33
N LEU A 191 12.45 -2.92 -16.29
CA LEU A 191 12.32 -4.34 -15.99
C LEU A 191 11.27 -4.54 -14.89
N GLY A 192 10.08 -5.03 -15.24
CA GLY A 192 8.97 -5.27 -14.33
C GLY A 192 7.71 -4.49 -14.68
N ALA A 193 6.56 -4.89 -14.11
CA ALA A 193 5.24 -4.36 -14.42
C ALA A 193 4.42 -3.94 -13.18
N GLY A 194 5.06 -3.83 -12.01
CA GLY A 194 4.44 -3.31 -10.79
C GLY A 194 4.34 -1.77 -10.79
N LYS A 195 3.76 -1.20 -9.71
CA LYS A 195 3.59 0.26 -9.59
C LYS A 195 4.93 1.00 -9.71
N THR A 196 6.02 0.46 -9.17
CA THR A 196 7.37 1.02 -9.33
C THR A 196 7.75 1.21 -10.81
N ALA A 197 7.46 0.23 -11.65
CA ALA A 197 7.74 0.34 -13.09
C ALA A 197 6.85 1.38 -13.77
N MET A 198 5.60 1.48 -13.35
CA MET A 198 4.67 2.52 -13.84
C MET A 198 5.14 3.92 -13.43
N ASP A 199 5.59 4.10 -12.19
CA ASP A 199 6.14 5.37 -11.70
C ASP A 199 7.40 5.78 -12.46
N VAL A 200 8.30 4.82 -12.71
CA VAL A 200 9.50 5.04 -13.54
C VAL A 200 9.11 5.45 -14.96
N ALA A 201 8.15 4.77 -15.56
CA ALA A 201 7.70 5.06 -16.92
C ALA A 201 7.09 6.47 -17.02
N VAL A 202 6.19 6.84 -16.11
CA VAL A 202 5.60 8.18 -16.03
C VAL A 202 6.71 9.21 -15.79
N TRP A 203 7.61 8.98 -14.83
CA TRP A 203 8.71 9.89 -14.52
C TRP A 203 9.64 10.13 -15.72
N LEU A 204 9.99 9.09 -16.47
CA LEU A 204 10.82 9.22 -17.68
C LEU A 204 10.14 10.10 -18.73
N LEU A 205 8.85 9.86 -19.01
CA LEU A 205 8.07 10.61 -19.99
C LEU A 205 7.90 12.07 -19.55
N ASP A 206 7.63 12.34 -18.29
CA ASP A 206 7.49 13.69 -17.73
C ASP A 206 8.82 14.46 -17.75
N ASN A 207 9.96 13.75 -17.69
CA ASN A 207 11.29 14.33 -17.86
C ASN A 207 11.77 14.36 -19.33
N GLY A 208 10.85 14.25 -20.30
CA GLY A 208 11.09 14.44 -21.73
C GLY A 208 11.85 13.31 -22.40
N VAL A 209 11.78 12.06 -21.86
CA VAL A 209 12.19 10.86 -22.61
C VAL A 209 11.11 10.58 -23.65
N PRO A 210 11.43 10.49 -24.94
CA PRO A 210 10.45 10.14 -25.94
C PRO A 210 9.97 8.69 -25.75
N PRO A 211 8.68 8.39 -25.94
CA PRO A 211 8.12 7.06 -25.71
C PRO A 211 8.82 5.94 -26.47
N GLU A 212 9.32 6.22 -27.67
CA GLU A 212 10.07 5.29 -28.51
C GLU A 212 11.47 4.94 -27.97
N ALA A 213 12.01 5.75 -27.05
CA ALA A 213 13.25 5.47 -26.35
C ALA A 213 13.04 4.64 -25.07
N VAL A 214 11.85 4.08 -24.86
CA VAL A 214 11.50 3.26 -23.72
C VAL A 214 11.06 1.87 -24.16
N SER A 215 11.78 0.84 -23.69
CA SER A 215 11.33 -0.55 -23.72
C SER A 215 10.80 -0.93 -22.34
N TRP A 216 9.61 -1.51 -22.27
CA TRP A 216 8.99 -1.86 -21.00
C TRP A 216 8.69 -3.36 -20.91
N VAL A 217 9.38 -4.06 -20.02
CA VAL A 217 9.17 -5.49 -19.76
C VAL A 217 7.97 -5.68 -18.86
N VAL A 218 6.91 -6.26 -19.43
CA VAL A 218 5.65 -6.57 -18.73
C VAL A 218 5.45 -8.09 -18.75
N PRO A 219 5.94 -8.82 -17.74
CA PRO A 219 5.79 -10.28 -17.68
C PRO A 219 4.32 -10.71 -17.61
N ARG A 220 3.50 -9.94 -16.91
CA ARG A 220 2.06 -10.14 -16.77
C ARG A 220 1.38 -8.77 -16.67
N ASP A 221 0.31 -8.57 -17.41
CA ASP A 221 -0.53 -7.39 -17.30
C ASP A 221 -1.35 -7.46 -15.99
N SER A 222 -1.57 -6.29 -15.34
CA SER A 222 -2.25 -6.18 -14.05
C SER A 222 -3.55 -5.38 -14.16
N TRP A 223 -4.55 -5.82 -13.42
CA TRP A 223 -5.69 -4.98 -13.05
C TRP A 223 -5.26 -3.92 -12.05
N LEU A 224 -5.80 -2.73 -12.16
CA LEU A 224 -5.41 -1.55 -11.38
C LEU A 224 -6.65 -0.87 -10.80
N LEU A 225 -6.60 -0.50 -9.52
CA LEU A 225 -7.68 0.25 -8.87
C LEU A 225 -7.74 1.67 -9.44
N ASN A 226 -8.92 2.13 -9.77
CA ASN A 226 -9.14 3.49 -10.25
C ASN A 226 -9.08 4.49 -9.09
N ARG A 227 -8.09 5.39 -9.12
CA ARG A 227 -7.89 6.39 -8.07
C ARG A 227 -9.07 7.36 -7.94
N LEU A 228 -9.86 7.57 -9.00
CA LEU A 228 -11.06 8.39 -8.94
C LEU A 228 -12.08 7.88 -7.92
N GLN A 229 -12.13 6.56 -7.69
CA GLN A 229 -13.04 5.94 -6.72
C GLN A 229 -12.50 5.90 -5.28
N THR A 230 -11.35 6.52 -5.03
CA THR A 230 -10.72 6.58 -3.69
C THR A 230 -10.47 8.02 -3.23
N GLN A 231 -11.20 8.99 -3.77
CA GLN A 231 -11.00 10.40 -3.45
C GLN A 231 -11.70 10.80 -2.15
N PRO A 232 -11.07 11.61 -1.28
CA PRO A 232 -11.77 12.33 -0.22
C PRO A 232 -12.55 13.50 -0.85
N GLY A 233 -13.51 14.00 -0.14
CA GLY A 233 -14.26 15.18 -0.57
C GLY A 233 -15.64 14.87 -1.12
N ASP A 234 -16.52 15.78 -0.80
CA ASP A 234 -17.96 15.65 -1.03
C ASP A 234 -18.31 15.62 -2.53
N GLU A 235 -17.55 16.33 -3.34
CA GLU A 235 -17.71 16.39 -4.79
C GLU A 235 -17.41 15.05 -5.51
N PHE A 236 -16.69 14.14 -4.84
CA PHE A 236 -16.43 12.79 -5.36
C PHE A 236 -17.40 11.73 -4.83
N PHE A 237 -18.46 12.12 -4.12
CA PHE A 237 -19.37 11.18 -3.47
C PHE A 237 -19.93 10.12 -4.41
N GLU A 238 -20.34 10.51 -5.62
CA GLU A 238 -20.86 9.57 -6.62
C GLU A 238 -19.78 8.60 -7.12
N HIS A 239 -18.54 9.09 -7.29
CA HIS A 239 -17.43 8.24 -7.71
C HIS A 239 -16.95 7.31 -6.58
N THR A 240 -17.01 7.74 -5.34
CA THR A 240 -16.50 6.97 -4.19
C THR A 240 -17.58 6.06 -3.61
N ILE A 241 -18.64 6.60 -3.04
CA ILE A 241 -19.70 5.80 -2.42
C ILE A 241 -20.59 5.16 -3.48
N GLY A 242 -20.91 5.90 -4.56
CA GLY A 242 -21.59 5.34 -5.74
C GLY A 242 -20.76 4.24 -6.39
N GLY A 243 -19.46 4.46 -6.59
CA GLY A 243 -18.53 3.45 -7.11
C GLY A 243 -18.44 2.19 -6.23
N GLN A 244 -18.47 2.35 -4.89
CA GLN A 244 -18.55 1.19 -3.98
C GLN A 244 -19.87 0.42 -4.17
N ALA A 245 -21.00 1.11 -4.40
CA ALA A 245 -22.27 0.43 -4.69
C ALA A 245 -22.20 -0.33 -6.02
N ASP A 246 -21.54 0.21 -7.04
CA ASP A 246 -21.32 -0.44 -8.33
C ASP A 246 -20.39 -1.66 -8.20
N GLN A 247 -19.31 -1.53 -7.42
CA GLN A 247 -18.45 -2.67 -7.08
C GLN A 247 -19.21 -3.80 -6.39
N MET A 248 -20.08 -3.47 -5.44
CA MET A 248 -20.91 -4.48 -4.77
C MET A 248 -21.92 -5.09 -5.71
N ALA A 249 -22.50 -4.33 -6.64
CA ALA A 249 -23.37 -4.86 -7.68
C ALA A 249 -22.63 -5.83 -8.62
N ALA A 250 -21.41 -5.48 -9.02
CA ALA A 250 -20.54 -6.38 -9.80
C ALA A 250 -20.28 -7.70 -9.04
N CYS A 251 -19.95 -7.62 -7.74
CA CYS A 251 -19.75 -8.80 -6.90
C CYS A 251 -21.05 -9.65 -6.74
N ALA A 252 -22.20 -9.00 -6.62
CA ALA A 252 -23.49 -9.66 -6.46
C ALA A 252 -23.94 -10.44 -7.72
N GLN A 253 -23.57 -9.94 -8.90
CA GLN A 253 -24.01 -10.46 -10.20
C GLN A 253 -23.01 -11.36 -10.89
N ALA A 254 -21.76 -11.40 -10.42
CA ALA A 254 -20.72 -12.20 -11.04
C ALA A 254 -21.01 -13.70 -11.00
N ILE A 255 -20.77 -14.39 -12.13
CA ILE A 255 -20.99 -15.83 -12.27
C ILE A 255 -19.66 -16.61 -12.26
N SER A 256 -18.53 -15.95 -12.45
CA SER A 256 -17.18 -16.49 -12.34
C SER A 256 -16.20 -15.40 -11.87
N VAL A 257 -14.96 -15.80 -11.58
CA VAL A 257 -13.89 -14.83 -11.24
C VAL A 257 -13.59 -13.92 -12.43
N GLU A 258 -13.54 -14.46 -13.64
CA GLU A 258 -13.31 -13.68 -14.87
C GLU A 258 -14.45 -12.68 -15.13
N ASP A 259 -15.71 -13.11 -14.97
CA ASP A 259 -16.88 -12.25 -15.09
C ASP A 259 -16.87 -11.14 -14.02
N LEU A 260 -16.42 -11.45 -12.78
CA LEU A 260 -16.25 -10.43 -11.75
C LEU A 260 -15.29 -9.31 -12.20
N TYR A 261 -14.12 -9.67 -12.74
CA TYR A 261 -13.17 -8.67 -13.19
C TYR A 261 -13.67 -7.86 -14.39
N ALA A 262 -14.36 -8.49 -15.33
CA ALA A 262 -14.99 -7.80 -16.45
C ALA A 262 -16.06 -6.79 -15.98
N ARG A 263 -16.89 -7.16 -14.99
CA ARG A 263 -17.88 -6.24 -14.38
C ARG A 263 -17.23 -5.11 -13.60
N LEU A 264 -16.15 -5.40 -12.86
CA LEU A 264 -15.39 -4.38 -12.12
C LEU A 264 -14.72 -3.36 -13.07
N GLU A 265 -14.28 -3.80 -14.24
CA GLU A 265 -13.82 -2.89 -15.29
C GLU A 265 -14.99 -2.08 -15.87
N ALA A 266 -16.09 -2.73 -16.21
CA ALA A 266 -17.26 -2.08 -16.81
C ALA A 266 -17.86 -0.98 -15.92
N CYS A 267 -17.80 -1.14 -14.59
CA CYS A 267 -18.25 -0.11 -13.63
C CYS A 267 -17.12 0.88 -13.24
N GLY A 268 -15.95 0.81 -13.86
CA GLY A 268 -14.85 1.74 -13.65
C GLY A 268 -14.09 1.56 -12.33
N THR A 269 -14.33 0.48 -11.57
CA THR A 269 -13.57 0.15 -10.36
C THR A 269 -12.15 -0.27 -10.71
N LEU A 270 -11.99 -1.04 -11.79
CA LEU A 270 -10.70 -1.49 -12.29
C LEU A 270 -10.38 -0.87 -13.65
N LEU A 271 -9.10 -0.64 -13.86
CA LEU A 271 -8.50 -0.18 -15.10
C LEU A 271 -7.47 -1.20 -15.59
N ARG A 272 -7.21 -1.21 -16.90
CA ARG A 272 -6.08 -1.90 -17.52
C ARG A 272 -5.33 -0.96 -18.46
N ILE A 273 -4.02 -1.14 -18.60
CA ILE A 273 -3.20 -0.30 -19.47
C ILE A 273 -3.47 -0.65 -20.94
N ASP A 274 -3.36 -1.93 -21.31
CA ASP A 274 -3.58 -2.39 -22.68
C ASP A 274 -5.00 -2.96 -22.84
N PRO A 275 -5.92 -2.30 -23.55
CA PRO A 275 -7.30 -2.76 -23.72
C PRO A 275 -7.40 -4.06 -24.55
N SER A 276 -6.37 -4.40 -25.32
CA SER A 276 -6.35 -5.65 -26.12
C SER A 276 -5.95 -6.89 -25.30
N ARG A 277 -5.54 -6.72 -24.05
CA ARG A 277 -5.04 -7.78 -23.17
C ARG A 277 -5.89 -7.91 -21.92
N THR A 278 -6.30 -9.13 -21.58
CA THR A 278 -6.92 -9.41 -20.29
C THR A 278 -5.83 -9.60 -19.24
N PRO A 279 -5.78 -8.75 -18.20
CA PRO A 279 -4.80 -8.89 -17.15
C PRO A 279 -4.97 -10.18 -16.35
N THR A 280 -3.84 -10.76 -15.93
CA THR A 280 -3.79 -12.01 -15.14
C THR A 280 -3.31 -11.79 -13.71
N MET A 281 -3.06 -10.53 -13.33
CA MET A 281 -2.57 -10.12 -12.01
C MET A 281 -3.48 -9.08 -11.38
N PHE A 282 -3.55 -9.09 -10.04
CA PHE A 282 -4.15 -8.02 -9.27
C PHE A 282 -3.50 -7.92 -7.89
N HIS A 283 -2.74 -6.87 -7.65
CA HIS A 283 -2.05 -6.62 -6.38
C HIS A 283 -2.45 -5.27 -5.76
N LEU A 284 -3.69 -4.82 -5.99
CA LEU A 284 -4.28 -3.61 -5.40
C LEU A 284 -3.52 -2.30 -5.76
N ALA A 285 -2.71 -2.31 -6.80
CA ALA A 285 -2.07 -1.09 -7.27
C ALA A 285 -3.13 -0.11 -7.76
N THR A 286 -3.01 1.16 -7.33
CA THR A 286 -3.96 2.22 -7.65
C THR A 286 -3.34 3.17 -8.66
N ILE A 287 -4.12 3.57 -9.67
CA ILE A 287 -3.67 4.44 -10.77
C ILE A 287 -4.77 5.43 -11.17
N SER A 288 -4.40 6.58 -11.72
CA SER A 288 -5.35 7.49 -12.36
C SER A 288 -5.54 7.16 -13.83
N ILE A 289 -6.62 7.66 -14.43
CA ILE A 289 -6.87 7.56 -15.87
C ILE A 289 -5.76 8.28 -16.64
N GLY A 290 -5.31 9.46 -16.18
CA GLY A 290 -4.22 10.19 -16.82
C GLY A 290 -2.89 9.47 -16.79
N GLU A 291 -2.57 8.71 -15.70
CA GLU A 291 -1.39 7.85 -15.68
C GLU A 291 -1.53 6.70 -16.69
N VAL A 292 -2.71 6.09 -16.81
CA VAL A 292 -2.96 5.04 -17.81
C VAL A 292 -2.75 5.57 -19.23
N GLU A 293 -3.29 6.75 -19.54
CA GLU A 293 -3.11 7.39 -20.86
C GLU A 293 -1.65 7.71 -21.14
N THR A 294 -0.91 8.18 -20.14
CA THR A 294 0.53 8.44 -20.25
C THR A 294 1.31 7.14 -20.55
N LEU A 295 1.02 6.06 -19.83
CA LEU A 295 1.68 4.77 -20.01
C LEU A 295 1.38 4.13 -21.37
N ARG A 296 0.18 4.32 -21.93
CA ARG A 296 -0.22 3.85 -23.27
C ARG A 296 0.60 4.44 -24.41
N ARG A 297 1.31 5.54 -24.17
CA ARG A 297 2.21 6.14 -25.16
C ARG A 297 3.44 5.28 -25.44
N ILE A 298 3.82 4.37 -24.50
CA ILE A 298 4.97 3.49 -24.67
C ILE A 298 4.59 2.31 -25.57
N GLY A 299 5.06 2.33 -26.82
CA GLY A 299 4.83 1.26 -27.78
C GLY A 299 5.78 0.07 -27.62
N GLY A 300 6.93 0.26 -26.98
CA GLY A 300 7.99 -0.76 -26.80
C GLY A 300 7.72 -1.77 -25.68
N VAL A 301 6.51 -2.33 -25.58
CA VAL A 301 6.13 -3.27 -24.53
C VAL A 301 6.56 -4.70 -24.85
N ILE A 302 7.39 -5.28 -23.98
CA ILE A 302 7.98 -6.63 -24.12
C ILE A 302 7.24 -7.61 -23.21
N ARG A 303 6.53 -8.59 -23.79
CA ARG A 303 5.74 -9.61 -23.09
C ARG A 303 6.31 -11.02 -23.35
N LYS A 304 7.54 -11.27 -22.90
CA LYS A 304 8.25 -12.56 -23.04
C LYS A 304 8.56 -13.22 -21.69
N GLY A 305 7.68 -13.01 -20.68
CA GLY A 305 7.91 -13.55 -19.34
C GLY A 305 8.94 -12.72 -18.55
N HIS A 306 9.55 -13.32 -17.53
CA HIS A 306 10.52 -12.66 -16.68
C HIS A 306 11.90 -12.58 -17.31
N VAL A 307 12.68 -11.56 -16.92
CA VAL A 307 14.09 -11.45 -17.28
C VAL A 307 14.89 -12.50 -16.50
N ARG A 308 15.78 -13.21 -17.19
CA ARG A 308 16.73 -14.19 -16.64
C ARG A 308 18.15 -13.62 -16.57
N ALA A 309 18.53 -12.86 -17.60
CA ALA A 309 19.82 -12.20 -17.66
C ALA A 309 19.75 -10.90 -18.45
N VAL A 310 20.62 -9.96 -18.10
CA VAL A 310 20.84 -8.69 -18.82
C VAL A 310 22.30 -8.66 -19.27
N ASP A 311 22.54 -8.38 -20.56
CA ASP A 311 23.87 -8.14 -21.10
C ASP A 311 23.93 -6.80 -21.87
N ALA A 312 25.05 -6.48 -22.47
CA ALA A 312 25.26 -5.21 -23.16
C ALA A 312 24.32 -5.00 -24.37
N ASP A 313 23.85 -6.08 -25.00
CA ASP A 313 23.13 -6.08 -26.27
C ASP A 313 21.66 -6.50 -26.13
N GLY A 314 21.20 -6.89 -24.91
CA GLY A 314 19.82 -7.31 -24.76
C GLY A 314 19.46 -7.99 -23.45
N LEU A 315 18.25 -8.57 -23.47
CA LEU A 315 17.64 -9.30 -22.37
C LEU A 315 17.48 -10.77 -22.75
N ASP A 316 17.94 -11.67 -21.90
CA ASP A 316 17.54 -13.07 -21.95
C ASP A 316 16.26 -13.23 -21.11
N MET A 317 15.18 -13.65 -21.76
CA MET A 317 13.84 -13.75 -21.20
C MET A 317 13.40 -15.20 -21.12
N GLU A 318 12.37 -15.50 -20.33
CA GLU A 318 11.78 -16.85 -20.27
C GLU A 318 11.38 -17.38 -21.65
N GLN A 319 10.92 -16.49 -22.55
CA GLN A 319 10.41 -16.83 -23.88
C GLN A 319 11.34 -16.31 -24.99
N GLY A 320 12.65 -16.45 -24.80
CA GLY A 320 13.68 -16.12 -25.78
C GLY A 320 14.28 -14.71 -25.61
N ARG A 321 15.29 -14.43 -26.42
CA ARG A 321 16.08 -13.20 -26.34
C ARG A 321 15.35 -12.00 -26.95
N VAL A 322 15.60 -10.82 -26.39
CA VAL A 322 15.17 -9.51 -26.90
C VAL A 322 16.42 -8.63 -27.04
N PRO A 323 16.78 -8.22 -28.27
CA PRO A 323 17.86 -7.26 -28.46
C PRO A 323 17.45 -5.88 -27.94
N LEU A 324 18.39 -5.15 -27.37
CA LEU A 324 18.21 -3.76 -26.94
C LEU A 324 19.15 -2.84 -27.74
N PRO A 325 18.77 -1.58 -27.99
CA PRO A 325 19.64 -0.61 -28.62
C PRO A 325 20.96 -0.45 -27.83
N PRO A 326 22.09 -0.20 -28.51
CA PRO A 326 23.36 0.06 -27.85
C PRO A 326 23.27 1.21 -26.84
N GLY A 327 23.94 1.06 -25.70
CA GLY A 327 23.94 2.09 -24.64
C GLY A 327 22.66 2.15 -23.80
N THR A 328 21.74 1.18 -23.95
CA THR A 328 20.52 1.10 -23.13
C THR A 328 20.85 1.04 -21.65
N LEU A 329 20.12 1.83 -20.84
CA LEU A 329 20.10 1.72 -19.39
C LEU A 329 18.90 0.89 -18.94
N CYS A 330 19.14 -0.23 -18.29
CA CYS A 330 18.11 -1.04 -17.67
C CYS A 330 17.80 -0.54 -16.27
N ILE A 331 16.49 -0.48 -15.93
CA ILE A 331 16.01 -0.01 -14.63
C ILE A 331 15.31 -1.16 -13.93
N ASP A 332 15.88 -1.62 -12.83
CA ASP A 332 15.33 -2.75 -12.06
C ASP A 332 14.13 -2.35 -11.21
N CYS A 333 12.94 -2.69 -11.68
CA CYS A 333 11.66 -2.52 -10.99
C CYS A 333 11.05 -3.88 -10.57
N THR A 334 11.88 -4.90 -10.34
CA THR A 334 11.40 -6.28 -10.06
C THR A 334 11.21 -6.57 -8.58
N ALA A 335 11.48 -5.60 -7.69
CA ALA A 335 11.22 -5.73 -6.26
C ALA A 335 9.74 -6.02 -5.98
N SER A 336 9.47 -6.93 -5.04
CA SER A 336 8.11 -7.24 -4.60
C SER A 336 7.73 -6.37 -3.40
N ALA A 337 6.74 -5.51 -3.55
CA ALA A 337 6.27 -4.64 -2.48
C ALA A 337 5.62 -5.39 -1.30
N VAL A 338 5.20 -6.64 -1.50
CA VAL A 338 4.59 -7.49 -0.46
C VAL A 338 5.25 -8.86 -0.50
N GLU A 339 5.67 -9.35 0.66
CA GLU A 339 6.16 -10.71 0.80
C GLU A 339 5.00 -11.66 1.10
N LYS A 340 4.98 -12.83 0.45
CA LYS A 340 3.96 -13.84 0.70
C LYS A 340 4.22 -14.51 2.05
N ARG A 341 3.41 -14.17 3.04
CA ARG A 341 3.46 -14.74 4.39
C ARG A 341 2.15 -15.42 4.76
N PRO A 342 2.17 -16.45 5.62
CA PRO A 342 0.95 -17.07 6.14
C PRO A 342 0.12 -16.06 6.94
N ILE A 343 -1.19 -16.07 6.74
CA ILE A 343 -2.11 -15.31 7.60
C ILE A 343 -2.06 -15.94 8.99
N GLN A 344 -2.01 -15.10 10.01
CA GLN A 344 -2.04 -15.53 11.41
C GLN A 344 -2.98 -14.62 12.21
N PRO A 345 -3.44 -15.06 13.39
CA PRO A 345 -4.19 -14.19 14.29
C PRO A 345 -3.40 -12.92 14.61
N ILE A 346 -4.09 -11.78 14.72
CA ILE A 346 -3.45 -10.50 15.06
C ILE A 346 -3.04 -10.48 16.52
N PHE A 347 -3.93 -10.95 17.41
CA PHE A 347 -3.70 -11.00 18.85
C PHE A 347 -3.33 -12.43 19.28
N GLN A 348 -2.16 -12.60 19.89
CA GLN A 348 -1.56 -13.89 20.22
C GLN A 348 -0.92 -13.88 21.63
N GLY A 349 -1.74 -13.77 22.67
CA GLY A 349 -1.26 -13.70 24.05
C GLY A 349 -0.42 -12.44 24.31
N ASN A 350 0.88 -12.57 24.43
CA ASN A 350 1.78 -11.44 24.68
C ASN A 350 2.25 -10.72 23.39
N ARG A 351 1.72 -11.10 22.23
CA ARG A 351 2.12 -10.53 20.93
C ARG A 351 0.94 -9.99 20.14
N VAL A 352 1.15 -8.88 19.43
CA VAL A 352 0.28 -8.34 18.40
C VAL A 352 1.05 -8.30 17.10
N VAL A 353 0.48 -8.83 16.01
CA VAL A 353 1.08 -8.80 14.66
C VAL A 353 0.24 -7.93 13.77
N LEU A 354 0.77 -6.76 13.39
CA LEU A 354 0.02 -5.80 12.58
C LEU A 354 -0.16 -6.33 11.16
N GLN A 355 -1.41 -6.59 10.79
CA GLN A 355 -1.85 -7.05 9.47
C GLN A 355 -3.01 -6.19 9.01
N MET A 356 -3.40 -6.31 7.73
CA MET A 356 -4.55 -5.58 7.22
C MET A 356 -5.86 -6.17 7.73
N THR A 357 -6.70 -5.35 8.32
CA THR A 357 -8.10 -5.64 8.67
C THR A 357 -9.06 -5.07 7.64
N ARG A 358 -8.58 -4.12 6.81
CA ARG A 358 -9.31 -3.49 5.70
C ARG A 358 -8.36 -3.18 4.54
N LEU A 359 -8.66 -3.69 3.35
CA LEU A 359 -7.91 -3.40 2.13
C LEU A 359 -8.33 -2.06 1.49
N PRO A 360 -7.40 -1.34 0.90
CA PRO A 360 -5.95 -1.37 1.03
C PRO A 360 -5.42 -0.32 2.03
N LEU A 361 -5.93 -0.30 3.27
CA LEU A 361 -5.70 0.74 4.29
C LEU A 361 -4.83 0.22 5.46
N PRO A 362 -3.49 0.15 5.31
CA PRO A 362 -2.61 -0.39 6.35
C PRO A 362 -2.57 0.47 7.62
N THR A 363 -2.59 1.78 7.51
CA THR A 363 -2.54 2.70 8.66
C THR A 363 -3.87 2.73 9.43
N PHE A 364 -5.00 2.70 8.73
CA PHE A 364 -6.31 2.49 9.35
C PHE A 364 -6.37 1.16 10.10
N SER A 365 -5.88 0.08 9.47
CA SER A 365 -5.86 -1.24 10.10
C SER A 365 -5.05 -1.26 11.38
N ALA A 366 -3.88 -0.63 11.40
CA ALA A 366 -3.03 -0.54 12.58
C ALA A 366 -3.67 0.32 13.69
N ALA A 367 -4.29 1.44 13.35
CA ALA A 367 -5.03 2.29 14.29
C ALA A 367 -6.24 1.55 14.89
N LEU A 368 -7.02 0.84 14.07
CA LEU A 368 -8.12 0.02 14.52
C LEU A 368 -7.66 -1.09 15.48
N ILE A 369 -6.56 -1.78 15.17
CA ILE A 369 -6.00 -2.82 16.04
C ILE A 369 -5.60 -2.23 17.40
N ALA A 370 -5.03 -1.02 17.44
CA ALA A 370 -4.69 -0.33 18.69
C ALA A 370 -5.93 0.02 19.51
N TYR A 371 -6.98 0.54 18.87
CA TYR A 371 -8.25 0.80 19.54
C TYR A 371 -8.87 -0.47 20.13
N VAL A 372 -8.91 -1.56 19.35
CA VAL A 372 -9.43 -2.84 19.80
C VAL A 372 -8.58 -3.43 20.93
N GLU A 373 -7.24 -3.27 20.88
CA GLU A 373 -6.36 -3.67 21.99
C GLU A 373 -6.70 -2.94 23.28
N ALA A 374 -6.99 -1.64 23.22
CA ALA A 374 -7.29 -0.80 24.38
C ALA A 374 -8.64 -1.11 25.03
N HIS A 375 -9.66 -1.47 24.24
CA HIS A 375 -11.06 -1.47 24.69
C HIS A 375 -11.71 -2.85 24.84
N TYR A 376 -11.10 -3.92 24.33
CA TYR A 376 -11.70 -5.25 24.38
C TYR A 376 -10.87 -6.20 25.26
N PRO A 377 -11.53 -7.12 26.00
CA PRO A 377 -10.85 -7.80 27.11
C PRO A 377 -9.92 -8.95 26.69
N ASP A 378 -10.29 -9.74 25.69
CA ASP A 378 -9.62 -11.00 25.36
C ASP A 378 -9.29 -11.15 23.88
N ASP A 379 -8.32 -12.01 23.56
CA ASP A 379 -7.82 -12.19 22.20
C ASP A 379 -8.87 -12.82 21.26
N ALA A 380 -9.82 -13.60 21.76
CA ALA A 380 -10.85 -14.20 20.93
C ALA A 380 -11.80 -13.13 20.39
N THR A 381 -12.26 -12.24 21.28
CA THR A 381 -13.08 -11.07 20.92
C THR A 381 -12.33 -10.15 19.97
N LYS A 382 -11.06 -9.83 20.31
CA LYS A 382 -10.21 -8.94 19.49
C LYS A 382 -9.97 -9.50 18.09
N ASN A 383 -9.65 -10.78 17.96
CA ASN A 383 -9.46 -11.43 16.65
C ASN A 383 -10.78 -11.58 15.88
N GLY A 384 -11.93 -11.67 16.56
CA GLY A 384 -13.24 -11.62 15.93
C GLY A 384 -13.54 -10.29 15.26
N LEU A 385 -13.05 -9.17 15.84
CA LEU A 385 -13.19 -7.82 15.30
C LEU A 385 -12.09 -7.49 14.29
N CYS A 386 -10.91 -8.10 14.41
CA CYS A 386 -9.73 -7.80 13.61
C CYS A 386 -9.28 -9.04 12.81
N ALA A 387 -10.17 -9.67 12.04
CA ALA A 387 -9.75 -10.76 11.17
C ALA A 387 -8.80 -10.23 10.09
N SER A 388 -7.64 -10.87 9.94
CA SER A 388 -6.64 -10.49 8.92
C SER A 388 -7.18 -10.74 7.52
N VAL A 389 -7.24 -9.71 6.68
CA VAL A 389 -7.70 -9.80 5.29
C VAL A 389 -6.57 -10.36 4.42
N PRO A 390 -6.80 -11.49 3.71
CA PRO A 390 -5.80 -12.05 2.82
C PRO A 390 -5.41 -11.07 1.72
N PHE A 391 -4.10 -11.00 1.40
CA PHE A 391 -3.66 -10.27 0.21
C PHE A 391 -3.95 -11.13 -1.04
N PRO A 392 -4.51 -10.55 -2.13
CA PRO A 392 -4.81 -11.31 -3.36
C PRO A 392 -3.53 -11.55 -4.15
N TRP A 393 -3.03 -12.78 -4.17
CA TRP A 393 -1.86 -13.21 -4.94
C TRP A 393 -2.23 -13.67 -6.34
N THR A 394 -3.45 -14.16 -6.51
CA THR A 394 -4.07 -14.55 -7.78
C THR A 394 -5.41 -13.84 -7.93
N LEU A 395 -5.95 -13.83 -9.13
CA LEU A 395 -7.30 -13.26 -9.36
C LEU A 395 -8.37 -13.96 -8.50
N ALA A 396 -8.25 -15.27 -8.30
CA ALA A 396 -9.18 -16.07 -7.50
C ALA A 396 -9.12 -15.75 -5.99
N ASP A 397 -8.06 -15.10 -5.50
CA ASP A 397 -7.96 -14.72 -4.09
C ASP A 397 -8.78 -13.47 -3.74
N TYR A 398 -9.07 -12.61 -4.72
CA TYR A 398 -9.74 -11.34 -4.45
C TYR A 398 -11.16 -11.51 -3.87
N PRO A 399 -12.02 -12.40 -4.36
CA PRO A 399 -13.30 -12.69 -3.70
C PRO A 399 -13.15 -13.10 -2.23
N ARG A 400 -12.13 -13.89 -1.88
CA ARG A 400 -11.83 -14.27 -0.49
C ARG A 400 -11.43 -13.06 0.36
N SER A 401 -10.60 -12.18 -0.19
CA SER A 401 -10.23 -10.92 0.46
C SER A 401 -11.45 -10.04 0.73
N LEU A 402 -12.34 -9.91 -0.26
CA LEU A 402 -13.59 -9.15 -0.13
C LEU A 402 -14.52 -9.73 0.95
N ILE A 403 -14.69 -11.05 1.02
CA ILE A 403 -15.51 -11.71 2.06
C ILE A 403 -15.01 -11.33 3.45
N VAL A 404 -13.71 -11.46 3.72
CA VAL A 404 -13.15 -11.13 5.05
C VAL A 404 -13.27 -9.64 5.33
N ASN A 405 -12.97 -8.80 4.36
CA ASN A 405 -13.07 -7.34 4.47
C ASN A 405 -14.51 -6.89 4.79
N MET A 406 -15.51 -7.43 4.10
CA MET A 406 -16.93 -7.12 4.34
C MET A 406 -17.41 -7.67 5.67
N ARG A 407 -16.97 -8.87 6.08
CA ARG A 407 -17.31 -9.45 7.37
C ARG A 407 -16.75 -8.60 8.52
N ASN A 408 -15.53 -8.12 8.43
CA ASN A 408 -14.95 -7.20 9.41
C ASN A 408 -15.83 -5.94 9.52
N GLN A 409 -16.16 -5.30 8.41
CA GLN A 409 -17.02 -4.10 8.40
C GLN A 409 -18.41 -4.36 8.99
N PHE A 410 -18.98 -5.54 8.72
CA PHE A 410 -20.24 -5.94 9.33
C PHE A 410 -20.11 -6.05 10.86
N HIS A 411 -19.09 -6.75 11.39
CA HIS A 411 -18.87 -6.86 12.84
C HIS A 411 -18.69 -5.47 13.48
N TRP A 412 -17.90 -4.58 12.87
CA TRP A 412 -17.71 -3.20 13.38
C TRP A 412 -19.02 -2.41 13.40
N SER A 413 -19.91 -2.63 12.44
CA SER A 413 -21.20 -1.96 12.38
C SER A 413 -22.16 -2.37 13.51
N GLN A 414 -21.97 -3.54 14.11
CA GLN A 414 -22.80 -4.05 15.21
C GLN A 414 -22.38 -3.48 16.57
N ASP A 415 -21.13 -3.04 16.73
CA ASP A 415 -20.63 -2.41 17.95
C ASP A 415 -20.77 -0.90 17.86
N LYS A 416 -21.52 -0.30 18.79
CA LYS A 416 -21.82 1.15 18.79
C LYS A 416 -20.57 1.98 19.01
N ALA A 417 -19.71 1.58 19.97
CA ALA A 417 -18.52 2.34 20.34
C ALA A 417 -17.50 2.29 19.20
N LEU A 418 -17.21 1.11 18.69
CA LEU A 418 -16.29 0.90 17.57
C LEU A 418 -16.78 1.61 16.29
N ARG A 419 -18.06 1.53 15.97
CA ARG A 419 -18.64 2.25 14.82
C ARG A 419 -18.49 3.76 14.96
N THR A 420 -18.65 4.32 16.18
CA THR A 420 -18.47 5.74 16.46
C THR A 420 -17.01 6.13 16.25
N TRP A 421 -16.07 5.38 16.83
CA TRP A 421 -14.65 5.62 16.66
C TRP A 421 -14.21 5.55 15.18
N ILE A 422 -14.66 4.51 14.44
CA ILE A 422 -14.35 4.39 13.01
C ILE A 422 -14.85 5.62 12.24
N ARG A 423 -16.09 6.08 12.48
CA ARG A 423 -16.65 7.26 11.82
C ARG A 423 -15.84 8.53 12.10
N GLU A 424 -15.28 8.68 13.30
CA GLU A 424 -14.49 9.84 13.70
C GLU A 424 -13.04 9.75 13.23
N SER A 425 -12.55 8.55 12.96
CA SER A 425 -11.21 8.32 12.44
C SER A 425 -11.04 8.94 11.04
N ARG A 426 -10.06 9.85 10.89
CA ARG A 426 -9.73 10.39 9.56
C ARG A 426 -9.19 9.33 8.60
N LEU A 427 -8.61 8.24 9.14
CA LEU A 427 -8.02 7.15 8.35
C LEU A 427 -9.08 6.22 7.73
N ASP A 428 -10.34 6.26 8.22
CA ASP A 428 -11.46 5.53 7.59
C ASP A 428 -11.78 6.06 6.19
N GLY A 429 -11.64 7.36 5.99
CA GLY A 429 -11.76 8.04 4.71
C GLY A 429 -13.18 8.45 4.34
N PHE A 430 -14.20 7.64 4.64
CA PHE A 430 -15.57 7.87 4.17
C PHE A 430 -16.62 8.00 5.28
N GLY A 431 -16.31 7.60 6.50
CA GLY A 431 -17.26 7.62 7.62
C GLY A 431 -17.84 8.99 7.91
N LYS A 432 -16.99 10.03 7.95
CA LYS A 432 -17.43 11.42 8.13
C LYS A 432 -18.27 11.92 6.95
N LEU A 433 -17.87 11.60 5.72
CA LEU A 433 -18.58 11.97 4.50
C LEU A 433 -20.00 11.39 4.50
N ILE A 434 -20.13 10.10 4.83
CA ILE A 434 -21.44 9.42 4.92
C ILE A 434 -22.28 10.02 6.05
N ALA A 435 -21.66 10.33 7.21
CA ALA A 435 -22.38 10.89 8.37
C ALA A 435 -22.88 12.33 8.14
N ALA A 436 -22.25 13.08 7.24
CA ALA A 436 -22.59 14.46 6.92
C ALA A 436 -23.73 14.59 5.89
N ILE A 437 -24.23 13.46 5.33
CA ILE A 437 -25.27 13.50 4.31
C ILE A 437 -26.59 14.03 4.91
N ASP A 438 -27.17 15.03 4.28
CA ASP A 438 -28.49 15.53 4.62
C ASP A 438 -29.52 14.40 4.48
N PRO A 439 -30.30 14.09 5.52
CA PRO A 439 -31.38 13.11 5.44
C PRO A 439 -32.40 13.39 4.31
N GLN A 440 -32.52 14.65 3.86
CA GLN A 440 -33.41 15.07 2.79
C GLN A 440 -32.76 15.00 1.40
N ASP A 441 -31.46 14.73 1.29
CA ASP A 441 -30.80 14.48 0.01
C ASP A 441 -31.18 13.10 -0.55
N ALA A 442 -32.28 13.05 -1.25
CA ALA A 442 -32.84 11.83 -1.80
C ALA A 442 -31.88 11.08 -2.73
N ALA A 443 -31.04 11.80 -3.49
CA ALA A 443 -30.09 11.20 -4.42
C ALA A 443 -28.99 10.44 -3.67
N ARG A 444 -28.35 11.07 -2.67
CA ARG A 444 -27.32 10.43 -1.85
C ARG A 444 -27.89 9.31 -0.97
N GLN A 445 -29.09 9.49 -0.43
CA GLN A 445 -29.79 8.43 0.32
C GLN A 445 -30.08 7.21 -0.55
N ALA A 446 -30.46 7.41 -1.83
CA ALA A 446 -30.65 6.31 -2.79
C ALA A 446 -29.33 5.56 -3.06
N ILE A 447 -28.20 6.26 -3.18
CA ILE A 447 -26.85 5.63 -3.34
C ILE A 447 -26.54 4.78 -2.10
N LEU A 448 -26.77 5.28 -0.88
CA LEU A 448 -26.53 4.51 0.35
C LEU A 448 -27.45 3.27 0.45
N ALA A 449 -28.71 3.41 0.08
CA ALA A 449 -29.65 2.30 0.05
C ALA A 449 -29.19 1.22 -0.96
N ARG A 450 -28.79 1.64 -2.15
CA ARG A 450 -28.21 0.77 -3.17
C ARG A 450 -26.94 0.05 -2.66
N LEU A 451 -26.00 0.77 -2.04
CA LEU A 451 -24.80 0.18 -1.46
C LEU A 451 -25.15 -0.92 -0.45
N ARG A 452 -26.08 -0.67 0.46
CA ARG A 452 -26.50 -1.66 1.48
C ARG A 452 -27.11 -2.90 0.85
N THR A 453 -28.01 -2.71 -0.11
CA THR A 453 -28.68 -3.82 -0.82
C THR A 453 -27.68 -4.66 -1.61
N GLN A 454 -26.80 -4.00 -2.37
CA GLN A 454 -25.81 -4.71 -3.18
C GLN A 454 -24.72 -5.37 -2.32
N ALA A 455 -24.32 -4.79 -1.20
CA ALA A 455 -23.39 -5.43 -0.27
C ALA A 455 -23.95 -6.71 0.32
N ALA A 456 -25.24 -6.74 0.71
CA ALA A 456 -25.90 -7.97 1.18
C ALA A 456 -25.94 -9.05 0.09
N ALA A 457 -26.29 -8.68 -1.14
CA ALA A 457 -26.29 -9.60 -2.29
C ALA A 457 -24.88 -10.10 -2.64
N ALA A 458 -23.86 -9.23 -2.59
CA ALA A 458 -22.47 -9.59 -2.80
C ALA A 458 -21.98 -10.63 -1.77
N MET A 459 -22.30 -10.43 -0.47
CA MET A 459 -21.96 -11.40 0.57
C MET A 459 -22.60 -12.76 0.38
N ALA A 460 -23.78 -12.84 -0.23
CA ALA A 460 -24.44 -14.10 -0.58
C ALA A 460 -23.82 -14.77 -1.82
N ASN A 461 -23.23 -14.00 -2.74
CA ASN A 461 -22.68 -14.50 -4.01
C ASN A 461 -21.18 -14.82 -3.96
N LEU A 462 -20.37 -13.99 -3.31
CA LEU A 462 -18.89 -14.14 -3.27
C LEU A 462 -18.44 -15.55 -2.81
N PRO A 463 -19.06 -16.21 -1.79
CA PRO A 463 -18.69 -17.57 -1.40
C PRO A 463 -18.84 -18.59 -2.55
N LYS A 464 -19.81 -18.41 -3.44
CA LYS A 464 -20.03 -19.30 -4.60
C LYS A 464 -18.87 -19.18 -5.61
N LEU A 465 -18.34 -17.96 -5.80
CA LEU A 465 -17.19 -17.74 -6.68
C LEU A 465 -15.91 -18.37 -6.10
N VAL A 466 -15.77 -18.43 -4.78
CA VAL A 466 -14.63 -19.05 -4.10
C VAL A 466 -14.69 -20.58 -4.14
N ALA A 467 -15.89 -21.14 -4.04
CA ALA A 467 -16.09 -22.60 -4.04
C ALA A 467 -15.85 -23.24 -5.41
N GLY A 468 -15.95 -22.45 -6.51
CA GLY A 468 -15.86 -22.94 -7.88
C GLY A 468 -17.15 -23.64 -8.37
N PRO A 469 -17.26 -23.91 -9.68
CA PRO A 469 -18.43 -24.59 -10.22
C PRO A 469 -18.46 -26.03 -9.73
N GLY A 470 -19.43 -26.37 -8.88
CA GLY A 470 -19.72 -27.76 -8.46
C GLY A 470 -19.40 -28.09 -6.98
N ALA A 471 -19.23 -27.11 -6.09
CA ALA A 471 -19.15 -27.33 -4.64
C ALA A 471 -20.52 -27.17 -3.98
#